data_b4e720a296624e49a13e4beb1123f552
#
_entry.id   b4e720a296624e49a13e4beb1123f552
#
_cell.length_a   1.000
_cell.length_b   1.000
_cell.length_c   1.000
_cell.angle_alpha   90.00
_cell.angle_beta   90.00
_cell.angle_gamma   90.00
#
_symmetry.space_group_name_H-M   'P 1'
#
loop_
_entity.id
_entity.type
_entity.pdbx_description
1 polymer ?
#
loop_
_entity_poly.entity_id
_entity_poly.type
_entity_poly.pdbx_seq_one_letter_code
_entity_poly.pdbx_strand_id
1 'polypeptide(L)'
;NGTVITPELGDPIFSPGPTDMLPFYKMVLALPFMTHQNYSNDAKINPKAIQSNKSQPEFSRPMWAYVDGVLSPSRLNGGRAKLALHSQLFDGIEERYGVDRHILTSIWGLETAYGKIMGGDDMIDSLATLAFEGRRSKFGEQQLYGLLDMLKNGDVRKEQLIGSWAGAMGMTQFIPTTFRDYAVDYDNNGNKDLWTNAGDALASSASYLSRFGWRATEPVYTEIILPKGFDYGLSDGTKRSIASWSALGVRAVNGQAWSNDALFLEAKLLLPAGAKGPAFLTFKNFDVIKKYNNSTAYALGIAVLARGFQNQTGIVKDWPRGDKQLSLTDKKNMQEALTRQGYSTGGVDGMIGPNSRRAIRAWQRANKVPADGYVNKALLARILAG
;
A
#
# COMPACT_ATOMS: atom_id res chain seq x y z
N ASN A 1 12.91 22.37 37.27
CA ASN A 1 12.19 23.62 37.00
C ASN A 1 12.37 23.94 35.52
N GLY A 2 11.61 23.28 34.66
CA GLY A 2 11.60 23.56 33.25
C GLY A 2 10.86 24.88 33.01
N THR A 3 11.58 25.88 32.55
CA THR A 3 10.97 27.09 32.01
C THR A 3 10.25 26.70 30.74
N VAL A 4 8.93 26.70 30.75
CA VAL A 4 8.13 26.56 29.55
C VAL A 4 8.37 27.82 28.73
N ILE A 5 9.19 27.73 27.69
CA ILE A 5 9.35 28.79 26.70
C ILE A 5 8.09 28.74 25.84
N THR A 6 7.12 29.58 26.16
CA THR A 6 6.02 29.86 25.24
C THR A 6 6.53 30.84 24.20
N PRO A 7 6.54 30.54 22.92
CA PRO A 7 6.82 31.54 21.90
C PRO A 7 5.83 32.68 22.02
N GLU A 8 6.31 33.91 22.00
CA GLU A 8 5.41 35.05 21.96
C GLU A 8 4.61 35.03 20.64
N LEU A 9 3.31 35.34 20.74
CA LEU A 9 2.46 35.54 19.58
C LEU A 9 3.06 36.68 18.76
N GLY A 10 3.61 36.34 17.57
CA GLY A 10 4.27 37.31 16.73
C GLY A 10 5.73 37.03 16.42
N ASP A 11 6.29 35.90 16.85
CA ASP A 11 7.63 35.46 16.47
C ASP A 11 7.70 35.34 14.93
N PRO A 12 8.68 35.98 14.25
CA PRO A 12 8.78 36.00 12.78
C PRO A 12 8.99 34.64 12.12
N ILE A 13 9.27 33.60 12.92
CA ILE A 13 9.32 32.21 12.44
C ILE A 13 7.90 31.70 12.07
N PHE A 14 6.86 32.34 12.58
CA PHE A 14 5.46 32.00 12.35
C PHE A 14 4.79 33.09 11.55
N SER A 15 4.85 32.95 10.24
CA SER A 15 3.93 33.70 9.41
C SER A 15 2.50 33.34 9.86
N PRO A 16 1.67 34.33 10.23
CA PRO A 16 0.29 34.04 10.60
C PRO A 16 -0.44 33.51 9.37
N GLY A 17 -0.43 32.19 9.24
CA GLY A 17 -1.38 31.50 8.37
C GLY A 17 -2.76 31.53 9.03
N PRO A 18 -3.81 31.08 8.35
CA PRO A 18 -5.16 31.03 8.92
C PRO A 18 -5.32 30.10 10.13
N THR A 19 -4.26 29.49 10.60
CA THR A 19 -4.22 28.57 11.73
C THR A 19 -3.29 29.13 12.82
N ASP A 20 -3.82 29.33 14.02
CA ASP A 20 -3.03 29.67 15.20
C ASP A 20 -2.05 28.51 15.51
N MET A 21 -0.75 28.77 15.40
CA MET A 21 0.32 27.80 15.59
C MET A 21 0.65 27.51 17.06
N LEU A 22 0.09 28.25 18.00
CA LEU A 22 0.34 28.05 19.42
C LEU A 22 0.01 26.61 19.90
N PRO A 23 -1.10 25.96 19.47
CA PRO A 23 -1.34 24.56 19.79
C PRO A 23 -0.30 23.60 19.24
N PHE A 24 0.23 23.84 18.04
CA PHE A 24 1.31 23.04 17.44
C PHE A 24 2.57 23.06 18.29
N TYR A 25 3.01 24.28 18.72
CA TYR A 25 4.19 24.42 19.58
C TYR A 25 3.98 23.80 20.94
N LYS A 26 2.83 24.04 21.56
CA LYS A 26 2.50 23.41 22.84
C LYS A 26 2.54 21.90 22.77
N MET A 27 2.09 21.31 21.66
CA MET A 27 2.17 19.87 21.44
C MET A 27 3.63 19.42 21.30
N VAL A 28 4.42 20.05 20.46
CA VAL A 28 5.84 19.70 20.23
C VAL A 28 6.66 19.91 21.51
N LEU A 29 6.46 21.03 22.22
CA LEU A 29 7.13 21.34 23.49
C LEU A 29 6.69 20.44 24.66
N ALA A 30 5.50 19.84 24.59
CA ALA A 30 5.02 18.92 25.63
C ALA A 30 5.69 17.51 25.52
N LEU A 31 6.47 17.25 24.49
CA LEU A 31 7.21 16.00 24.36
C LEU A 31 8.49 16.07 25.21
N PRO A 32 8.62 15.32 26.33
CA PRO A 32 9.70 15.48 27.29
C PRO A 32 11.11 15.35 26.70
N PHE A 33 11.24 14.50 25.67
CA PHE A 33 12.50 14.26 24.99
C PHE A 33 12.91 15.44 24.07
N MET A 34 11.95 16.08 23.42
CA MET A 34 12.19 17.21 22.51
C MET A 34 12.74 18.41 23.27
N THR A 35 12.23 18.68 24.50
CA THR A 35 12.70 19.79 25.34
C THR A 35 14.14 19.59 25.82
N HIS A 36 14.58 18.35 26.07
CA HIS A 36 15.94 18.06 26.52
C HIS A 36 17.01 18.20 25.44
N GLN A 37 16.63 18.02 24.18
CA GLN A 37 17.55 18.03 23.02
C GLN A 37 17.39 19.27 22.12
N ASN A 38 16.56 20.24 22.52
CA ASN A 38 16.23 21.44 21.73
C ASN A 38 15.65 21.20 20.35
N TYR A 39 15.18 19.97 20.05
CA TYR A 39 14.58 19.65 18.75
C TYR A 39 13.26 20.40 18.50
N SER A 40 12.58 20.80 19.54
CA SER A 40 11.30 21.52 19.47
C SER A 40 11.42 22.94 18.90
N ASN A 41 12.56 23.58 19.09
CA ASN A 41 12.74 24.97 18.65
C ASN A 41 12.94 25.09 17.13
N ASP A 42 13.22 23.97 16.44
CA ASP A 42 13.51 23.92 15.00
C ASP A 42 12.36 23.34 14.17
N ALA A 43 11.32 22.77 14.79
CA ALA A 43 10.23 22.14 14.07
C ALA A 43 9.40 23.18 13.28
N LYS A 44 9.19 22.92 11.99
CA LYS A 44 8.45 23.80 11.07
C LYS A 44 7.26 23.10 10.45
N ILE A 45 6.25 23.87 10.06
CA ILE A 45 5.18 23.31 9.26
C ILE A 45 5.73 22.87 7.90
N ASN A 46 5.40 21.65 7.49
CA ASN A 46 5.65 21.15 6.16
C ASN A 46 4.40 21.36 5.26
N PRO A 47 4.39 22.39 4.38
CA PRO A 47 3.22 22.67 3.52
C PRO A 47 2.90 21.51 2.57
N LYS A 48 3.92 20.75 2.14
CA LYS A 48 3.79 19.56 1.29
C LYS A 48 3.02 18.45 2.00
N ALA A 49 3.26 18.25 3.32
CA ALA A 49 2.52 17.30 4.13
C ALA A 49 1.02 17.67 4.19
N ILE A 50 0.70 18.96 4.38
CA ILE A 50 -0.68 19.45 4.36
C ILE A 50 -1.34 19.19 3.00
N GLN A 51 -0.70 19.59 1.90
CA GLN A 51 -1.23 19.44 0.56
C GLN A 51 -1.44 17.96 0.19
N SER A 52 -0.45 17.12 0.44
CA SER A 52 -0.49 15.69 0.12
C SER A 52 -1.50 14.94 0.98
N ASN A 53 -1.70 15.37 2.24
CA ASN A 53 -2.73 14.81 3.12
C ASN A 53 -4.16 15.09 2.61
N LYS A 54 -4.38 16.20 1.92
CA LYS A 54 -5.68 16.58 1.31
C LYS A 54 -5.98 15.85 0.00
N SER A 55 -4.95 15.43 -0.75
CA SER A 55 -5.08 14.82 -2.07
C SER A 55 -4.33 13.48 -2.12
N GLN A 56 -5.03 12.40 -2.45
CA GLN A 56 -4.42 11.08 -2.69
C GLN A 56 -4.66 10.67 -4.15
N PRO A 57 -3.86 11.14 -5.10
CA PRO A 57 -4.06 10.87 -6.53
C PRO A 57 -3.83 9.40 -6.91
N GLU A 58 -3.22 8.60 -6.05
CA GLU A 58 -2.85 7.20 -6.29
C GLU A 58 -4.06 6.28 -6.54
N PHE A 59 -5.25 6.65 -6.05
CA PHE A 59 -6.47 5.87 -6.23
C PHE A 59 -7.26 6.19 -7.51
N SER A 60 -6.75 7.06 -8.37
CA SER A 60 -7.43 7.49 -9.60
C SER A 60 -6.98 6.76 -10.87
N ARG A 61 -5.90 5.97 -10.80
CA ARG A 61 -5.37 5.26 -11.97
C ARG A 61 -6.02 3.89 -12.12
N PRO A 62 -6.37 3.45 -13.36
CA PRO A 62 -6.83 2.10 -13.59
C PRO A 62 -5.73 1.07 -13.29
N MET A 63 -6.14 -0.13 -12.87
CA MET A 63 -5.22 -1.19 -12.46
C MET A 63 -4.13 -1.49 -13.50
N TRP A 64 -4.50 -1.55 -14.78
CA TRP A 64 -3.54 -1.82 -15.85
C TRP A 64 -2.47 -0.73 -15.98
N ALA A 65 -2.85 0.54 -15.84
CA ALA A 65 -1.88 1.62 -15.93
C ALA A 65 -0.88 1.61 -14.76
N TYR A 66 -1.32 1.15 -13.58
CA TYR A 66 -0.42 0.91 -12.46
C TYR A 66 0.53 -0.25 -12.75
N VAL A 67 0.01 -1.40 -13.17
CA VAL A 67 0.80 -2.61 -13.48
C VAL A 67 1.81 -2.36 -14.59
N ASP A 68 1.39 -1.68 -15.68
CA ASP A 68 2.30 -1.32 -16.78
C ASP A 68 3.45 -0.41 -16.29
N GLY A 69 3.14 0.57 -15.43
CA GLY A 69 4.15 1.44 -14.84
C GLY A 69 5.13 0.72 -13.91
N VAL A 70 4.67 -0.34 -13.26
CA VAL A 70 5.51 -1.20 -12.42
C VAL A 70 6.50 -2.00 -13.26
N LEU A 71 6.10 -2.51 -14.41
CA LEU A 71 6.91 -3.35 -15.31
C LEU A 71 7.82 -2.54 -16.24
N SER A 72 8.20 -1.32 -15.88
CA SER A 72 9.12 -0.54 -16.72
C SER A 72 10.46 -1.24 -16.93
N PRO A 73 11.08 -1.14 -18.13
CA PRO A 73 12.38 -1.76 -18.41
C PRO A 73 13.46 -1.36 -17.38
N SER A 74 13.48 -0.09 -16.99
CA SER A 74 14.42 0.42 -15.98
C SER A 74 14.29 -0.29 -14.64
N ARG A 75 13.03 -0.54 -14.19
CA ARG A 75 12.79 -1.24 -12.91
C ARG A 75 13.12 -2.72 -13.03
N LEU A 76 12.75 -3.38 -14.11
CA LEU A 76 13.09 -4.79 -14.32
C LEU A 76 14.61 -5.01 -14.38
N ASN A 77 15.32 -4.22 -15.16
CA ASN A 77 16.77 -4.35 -15.28
C ASN A 77 17.50 -3.99 -13.98
N GLY A 78 17.03 -2.94 -13.30
CA GLY A 78 17.57 -2.55 -11.99
C GLY A 78 17.40 -3.66 -10.94
N GLY A 79 16.24 -4.30 -10.90
CA GLY A 79 15.98 -5.40 -9.96
C GLY A 79 16.82 -6.65 -10.25
N ARG A 80 16.92 -7.04 -11.53
CA ARG A 80 17.79 -8.16 -11.91
C ARG A 80 19.26 -7.91 -11.54
N ALA A 81 19.76 -6.69 -11.75
CA ALA A 81 21.10 -6.30 -11.33
C ALA A 81 21.27 -6.39 -9.80
N LYS A 82 20.27 -5.97 -9.02
CA LYS A 82 20.30 -6.09 -7.55
C LYS A 82 20.23 -7.53 -7.07
N LEU A 83 19.40 -8.37 -7.68
CA LEU A 83 19.34 -9.80 -7.39
C LEU A 83 20.67 -10.50 -7.64
N ALA A 84 21.34 -10.17 -8.73
CA ALA A 84 22.68 -10.72 -9.02
C ALA A 84 23.75 -10.20 -8.05
N LEU A 85 23.76 -8.88 -7.80
CA LEU A 85 24.75 -8.24 -6.92
C LEU A 85 24.68 -8.74 -5.47
N HIS A 86 23.47 -8.99 -4.96
CA HIS A 86 23.23 -9.35 -3.57
C HIS A 86 22.81 -10.82 -3.40
N SER A 87 23.22 -11.73 -4.32
CA SER A 87 22.74 -13.11 -4.34
C SER A 87 22.93 -13.82 -2.99
N GLN A 88 24.14 -13.79 -2.42
CA GLN A 88 24.43 -14.41 -1.11
C GLN A 88 23.64 -13.80 0.04
N LEU A 89 23.43 -12.49 0.02
CA LEU A 89 22.59 -11.81 0.99
C LEU A 89 21.16 -12.32 0.93
N PHE A 90 20.60 -12.45 -0.27
CA PHE A 90 19.25 -12.99 -0.44
C PHE A 90 19.16 -14.46 -0.01
N ASP A 91 20.17 -15.28 -0.25
CA ASP A 91 20.20 -16.68 0.23
C ASP A 91 20.00 -16.74 1.74
N GLY A 92 20.74 -15.95 2.51
CA GLY A 92 20.62 -15.92 3.96
C GLY A 92 19.32 -15.31 4.46
N ILE A 93 18.76 -14.31 3.77
CA ILE A 93 17.46 -13.71 4.14
C ILE A 93 16.31 -14.70 3.87
N GLU A 94 16.33 -15.39 2.74
CA GLU A 94 15.34 -16.41 2.40
C GLU A 94 15.39 -17.58 3.38
N GLU A 95 16.58 -18.06 3.73
CA GLU A 95 16.76 -19.11 4.73
C GLU A 95 16.17 -18.70 6.09
N ARG A 96 16.46 -17.47 6.53
CA ARG A 96 16.08 -17.00 7.87
C ARG A 96 14.59 -16.65 7.99
N TYR A 97 13.97 -16.07 6.95
CA TYR A 97 12.62 -15.51 7.01
C TYR A 97 11.61 -16.21 6.10
N GLY A 98 12.05 -17.05 5.18
CA GLY A 98 11.20 -17.75 4.22
C GLY A 98 10.54 -16.84 3.18
N VAL A 99 11.00 -15.59 3.01
CA VAL A 99 10.42 -14.62 2.09
C VAL A 99 11.20 -14.58 0.78
N ASP A 100 10.50 -14.79 -0.33
CA ASP A 100 11.07 -14.83 -1.68
C ASP A 100 11.81 -13.52 -2.03
N ARG A 101 13.07 -13.66 -2.53
CA ARG A 101 13.94 -12.55 -2.91
C ARG A 101 13.34 -11.62 -3.97
N HIS A 102 12.54 -12.16 -4.89
CA HIS A 102 11.93 -11.36 -5.94
C HIS A 102 10.83 -10.44 -5.37
N ILE A 103 10.14 -10.89 -4.32
CA ILE A 103 9.17 -10.05 -3.58
C ILE A 103 9.90 -8.92 -2.85
N LEU A 104 10.98 -9.23 -2.13
CA LEU A 104 11.78 -8.22 -1.43
C LEU A 104 12.38 -7.19 -2.40
N THR A 105 12.91 -7.67 -3.53
CA THR A 105 13.44 -6.81 -4.60
C THR A 105 12.34 -5.96 -5.23
N SER A 106 11.11 -6.49 -5.37
CA SER A 106 9.96 -5.74 -5.87
C SER A 106 9.56 -4.61 -4.92
N ILE A 107 9.51 -4.86 -3.62
CA ILE A 107 9.29 -3.82 -2.61
C ILE A 107 10.37 -2.75 -2.71
N TRP A 108 11.64 -3.13 -2.67
CA TRP A 108 12.76 -2.19 -2.80
C TRP A 108 12.67 -1.33 -4.07
N GLY A 109 12.31 -1.96 -5.20
CA GLY A 109 12.16 -1.28 -6.48
C GLY A 109 10.98 -0.33 -6.56
N LEU A 110 9.83 -0.68 -5.93
CA LEU A 110 8.65 0.16 -5.91
C LEU A 110 8.79 1.33 -4.93
N GLU A 111 9.35 1.08 -3.76
CA GLU A 111 9.45 2.08 -2.70
C GLU A 111 10.46 3.18 -3.06
N THR A 112 11.65 2.80 -3.49
CA THR A 112 12.77 3.77 -3.61
C THR A 112 13.60 3.65 -4.88
N ALA A 113 13.12 2.92 -5.90
CA ALA A 113 13.94 2.63 -7.09
C ALA A 113 15.32 2.05 -6.70
N TYR A 114 15.32 1.09 -5.79
CA TYR A 114 16.52 0.43 -5.25
C TYR A 114 17.44 1.36 -4.45
N GLY A 115 16.85 2.18 -3.60
CA GLY A 115 17.56 3.12 -2.72
C GLY A 115 17.95 4.44 -3.38
N LYS A 116 17.53 4.70 -4.62
CA LYS A 116 17.86 5.95 -5.33
C LYS A 116 17.02 7.14 -4.93
N ILE A 117 15.79 6.92 -4.46
CA ILE A 117 14.80 7.97 -4.15
C ILE A 117 14.13 7.59 -2.82
N MET A 118 14.69 8.05 -1.70
CA MET A 118 14.23 7.73 -0.36
C MET A 118 13.37 8.83 0.30
N GLY A 119 13.07 9.90 -0.44
CA GLY A 119 12.41 11.09 0.07
C GLY A 119 13.39 12.24 0.31
N GLY A 120 12.86 13.40 0.67
CA GLY A 120 13.66 14.62 0.88
C GLY A 120 13.01 15.56 1.90
N ASP A 121 11.96 15.10 2.59
CA ASP A 121 11.26 15.89 3.61
C ASP A 121 11.89 15.61 4.99
N ASP A 122 12.04 16.66 5.83
CA ASP A 122 12.34 16.48 7.25
C ASP A 122 11.19 15.71 7.90
N MET A 123 11.53 14.63 8.59
CA MET A 123 10.52 13.73 9.17
C MET A 123 9.91 14.30 10.45
N ILE A 124 10.67 15.08 11.23
CA ILE A 124 10.15 15.72 12.44
C ILE A 124 9.10 16.75 12.02
N ASP A 125 9.43 17.63 11.08
CA ASP A 125 8.52 18.64 10.52
C ASP A 125 7.27 18.00 9.92
N SER A 126 7.46 16.94 9.13
CA SER A 126 6.37 16.26 8.44
C SER A 126 5.39 15.59 9.41
N LEU A 127 5.91 14.85 10.38
CA LEU A 127 5.07 14.11 11.34
C LEU A 127 4.42 15.04 12.37
N ALA A 128 5.12 16.07 12.83
CA ALA A 128 4.56 17.10 13.68
C ALA A 128 3.42 17.86 12.96
N THR A 129 3.62 18.20 11.69
CA THR A 129 2.57 18.82 10.86
C THR A 129 1.34 17.91 10.72
N LEU A 130 1.53 16.62 10.47
CA LEU A 130 0.41 15.65 10.36
C LEU A 130 -0.31 15.46 11.70
N ALA A 131 0.42 15.46 12.81
CA ALA A 131 -0.15 15.36 14.15
C ALA A 131 -1.05 16.57 14.46
N PHE A 132 -0.66 17.76 14.01
CA PHE A 132 -1.41 18.99 14.19
C PHE A 132 -2.63 19.11 13.25
N GLU A 133 -2.53 18.72 11.98
CA GLU A 133 -3.51 18.94 10.91
C GLU A 133 -4.75 18.02 10.92
N GLY A 134 -5.22 17.58 12.04
CA GLY A 134 -6.56 17.01 12.26
C GLY A 134 -6.90 15.69 11.56
N ARG A 135 -6.83 15.57 10.22
CA ARG A 135 -7.32 14.38 9.48
C ARG A 135 -6.56 13.09 9.82
N ARG A 136 -5.25 13.18 10.02
CA ARG A 136 -4.37 12.06 10.38
C ARG A 136 -3.59 12.34 11.67
N SER A 137 -4.15 13.14 12.58
CA SER A 137 -3.45 13.57 13.79
C SER A 137 -2.97 12.40 14.64
N LYS A 138 -3.82 11.42 14.91
CA LYS A 138 -3.42 10.22 15.67
C LYS A 138 -2.27 9.45 15.01
N PHE A 139 -2.29 9.34 13.67
CA PHE A 139 -1.19 8.71 12.93
C PHE A 139 0.09 9.54 13.06
N GLY A 140 0.02 10.85 12.79
CA GLY A 140 1.18 11.76 12.94
C GLY A 140 1.80 11.70 14.32
N GLU A 141 0.96 11.77 15.35
CA GLU A 141 1.38 11.67 16.76
C GLU A 141 2.08 10.33 17.05
N GLN A 142 1.47 9.21 16.68
CA GLN A 142 2.05 7.88 16.89
C GLN A 142 3.40 7.71 16.19
N GLN A 143 3.52 8.20 14.95
CA GLN A 143 4.77 8.13 14.22
C GLN A 143 5.83 9.07 14.79
N LEU A 144 5.45 10.25 15.25
CA LEU A 144 6.36 11.18 15.90
C LEU A 144 6.94 10.59 17.20
N TYR A 145 6.10 9.97 18.04
CA TYR A 145 6.60 9.24 19.23
C TYR A 145 7.55 8.11 18.84
N GLY A 146 7.20 7.30 17.83
CA GLY A 146 8.08 6.24 17.34
C GLY A 146 9.45 6.78 16.88
N LEU A 147 9.46 7.91 16.18
CA LEU A 147 10.68 8.57 15.74
C LEU A 147 11.53 9.09 16.91
N LEU A 148 10.88 9.65 17.93
CA LEU A 148 11.57 10.10 19.15
C LEU A 148 12.17 8.92 19.94
N ASP A 149 11.47 7.79 20.00
CA ASP A 149 12.01 6.57 20.58
C ASP A 149 13.28 6.11 19.84
N MET A 150 13.28 6.15 18.51
CA MET A 150 14.47 5.80 17.69
C MET A 150 15.66 6.72 18.00
N LEU A 151 15.43 8.02 18.09
CA LEU A 151 16.48 9.00 18.49
C LEU A 151 16.99 8.73 19.90
N LYS A 152 16.08 8.53 20.86
CA LYS A 152 16.41 8.26 22.26
C LYS A 152 17.24 7.00 22.43
N ASN A 153 16.93 5.96 21.67
CA ASN A 153 17.63 4.68 21.72
C ASN A 153 18.97 4.70 20.94
N GLY A 154 19.24 5.76 20.19
CA GLY A 154 20.42 5.84 19.34
C GLY A 154 20.31 5.00 18.05
N ASP A 155 19.12 4.52 17.71
CA ASP A 155 18.88 3.76 16.47
C ASP A 155 19.14 4.62 15.22
N VAL A 156 18.98 5.94 15.33
CA VAL A 156 19.18 6.90 14.23
C VAL A 156 19.76 8.22 14.76
N ARG A 157 20.44 8.96 13.90
CA ARG A 157 20.86 10.33 14.13
C ARG A 157 19.89 11.30 13.46
N LYS A 158 19.81 12.56 13.96
CA LYS A 158 18.93 13.61 13.41
C LYS A 158 19.10 13.80 11.90
N GLU A 159 20.34 13.75 11.42
CA GLU A 159 20.69 13.95 10.02
C GLU A 159 20.16 12.85 9.10
N GLN A 160 19.83 11.67 9.64
CA GLN A 160 19.25 10.54 8.90
C GLN A 160 17.71 10.64 8.80
N LEU A 161 17.08 11.57 9.53
CA LEU A 161 15.63 11.72 9.58
C LEU A 161 15.07 12.45 8.35
N ILE A 162 15.53 12.03 7.18
CA ILE A 162 15.03 12.47 5.88
C ILE A 162 14.23 11.33 5.27
N GLY A 163 13.01 11.64 4.82
CA GLY A 163 12.10 10.62 4.30
C GLY A 163 10.98 11.23 3.46
N SER A 164 9.83 10.56 3.45
CA SER A 164 8.63 11.07 2.79
C SER A 164 7.86 12.06 3.69
N TRP A 165 6.99 12.84 3.08
CA TRP A 165 6.08 13.75 3.78
C TRP A 165 5.16 13.05 4.81
N ALA A 166 5.01 11.74 4.74
CA ALA A 166 4.21 10.92 5.65
C ALA A 166 5.07 10.10 6.64
N GLY A 167 6.38 10.38 6.72
CA GLY A 167 7.30 9.75 7.66
C GLY A 167 7.80 8.36 7.23
N ALA A 168 7.67 7.98 5.96
CA ALA A 168 8.30 6.76 5.45
C ALA A 168 9.78 7.03 5.14
N MET A 169 10.67 6.09 5.51
CA MET A 169 12.12 6.29 5.53
C MET A 169 12.90 5.06 5.06
N GLY A 170 14.12 5.32 4.63
CA GLY A 170 15.07 4.31 4.20
C GLY A 170 14.70 3.62 2.88
N MET A 171 15.49 2.64 2.47
CA MET A 171 15.39 1.93 1.18
C MET A 171 14.04 1.22 0.98
N THR A 172 13.39 0.80 2.05
CA THR A 172 12.14 0.03 2.05
C THR A 172 10.96 0.79 2.65
N GLN A 173 11.12 2.10 2.89
CA GLN A 173 10.07 3.04 3.28
C GLN A 173 9.27 2.62 4.53
N PHE A 174 9.97 2.19 5.58
CA PHE A 174 9.35 1.95 6.87
C PHE A 174 8.91 3.26 7.52
N ILE A 175 7.77 3.25 8.20
CA ILE A 175 7.38 4.31 9.13
C ILE A 175 7.99 4.07 10.52
N PRO A 176 8.17 5.08 11.36
CA PRO A 176 8.87 4.95 12.67
C PRO A 176 8.38 3.81 13.55
N THR A 177 7.07 3.62 13.70
CA THR A 177 6.53 2.51 14.49
C THR A 177 6.86 1.14 13.86
N THR A 178 6.87 1.05 12.54
CA THR A 178 7.27 -0.19 11.83
C THR A 178 8.77 -0.46 12.02
N PHE A 179 9.60 0.58 11.97
CA PHE A 179 11.03 0.45 12.27
C PHE A 179 11.24 -0.10 13.68
N ARG A 180 10.64 0.54 14.69
CA ARG A 180 10.74 0.11 16.09
C ARG A 180 10.37 -1.37 16.28
N ASP A 181 9.27 -1.80 15.66
CA ASP A 181 8.68 -3.11 15.91
C ASP A 181 9.29 -4.25 15.05
N TYR A 182 9.87 -3.91 13.87
CA TYR A 182 10.27 -4.92 12.87
C TYR A 182 11.67 -4.76 12.30
N ALA A 183 12.33 -3.61 12.47
CA ALA A 183 13.68 -3.43 11.94
C ALA A 183 14.68 -4.35 12.65
N VAL A 184 15.59 -4.90 11.87
CA VAL A 184 16.63 -5.83 12.33
C VAL A 184 18.02 -5.33 11.92
N ASP A 185 18.99 -5.57 12.78
CA ASP A 185 20.41 -5.48 12.50
C ASP A 185 20.83 -6.85 11.96
N TYR A 186 20.95 -6.95 10.64
CA TYR A 186 21.15 -8.24 9.98
C TYR A 186 22.61 -8.70 10.02
N ASP A 187 23.55 -7.77 9.93
CA ASP A 187 25.00 -8.05 9.97
C ASP A 187 25.59 -8.00 11.38
N ASN A 188 24.75 -7.72 12.40
CA ASN A 188 25.11 -7.64 13.82
C ASN A 188 26.21 -6.61 14.13
N ASN A 189 26.18 -5.48 13.41
CA ASN A 189 27.13 -4.37 13.65
C ASN A 189 26.69 -3.41 14.78
N GLY A 190 25.54 -3.66 15.41
CA GLY A 190 24.95 -2.87 16.50
C GLY A 190 23.98 -1.76 16.02
N ASN A 191 23.75 -1.63 14.71
CA ASN A 191 22.88 -0.61 14.13
C ASN A 191 21.85 -1.23 13.18
N LYS A 192 20.68 -0.63 13.10
CA LYS A 192 19.62 -1.01 12.14
C LYS A 192 19.58 0.02 11.02
N ASP A 193 20.46 -0.09 10.04
CA ASP A 193 20.61 0.91 8.98
C ASP A 193 19.77 0.59 7.76
N LEU A 194 18.57 1.18 7.68
CA LEU A 194 17.69 1.05 6.52
C LEU A 194 18.05 2.00 5.36
N TRP A 195 19.03 2.91 5.54
CA TRP A 195 19.37 3.94 4.54
C TRP A 195 20.55 3.54 3.66
N THR A 196 21.58 2.93 4.25
CA THR A 196 22.82 2.62 3.53
C THR A 196 23.14 1.13 3.52
N ASN A 197 22.53 0.33 4.43
CA ASN A 197 22.73 -1.12 4.51
C ASN A 197 21.56 -1.88 3.86
N ALA A 198 21.78 -2.41 2.67
CA ALA A 198 20.77 -3.21 1.98
C ALA A 198 20.40 -4.51 2.75
N GLY A 199 21.35 -5.06 3.53
CA GLY A 199 21.10 -6.23 4.39
C GLY A 199 20.03 -5.95 5.42
N ASP A 200 20.21 -4.89 6.20
CA ASP A 200 19.26 -4.49 7.24
C ASP A 200 17.89 -4.12 6.64
N ALA A 201 17.89 -3.34 5.54
CA ALA A 201 16.67 -2.91 4.89
C ALA A 201 15.83 -4.08 4.36
N LEU A 202 16.47 -5.02 3.65
CA LEU A 202 15.79 -6.19 3.06
C LEU A 202 15.40 -7.21 4.12
N ALA A 203 16.28 -7.48 5.09
CA ALA A 203 15.97 -8.38 6.21
C ALA A 203 14.88 -7.83 7.12
N SER A 204 14.81 -6.51 7.33
CA SER A 204 13.71 -5.86 8.05
C SER A 204 12.37 -6.04 7.32
N SER A 205 12.37 -5.87 5.99
CA SER A 205 11.16 -6.12 5.18
C SER A 205 10.77 -7.59 5.22
N ALA A 206 11.72 -8.52 5.18
CA ALA A 206 11.48 -9.95 5.31
C ALA A 206 10.93 -10.31 6.70
N SER A 207 11.51 -9.74 7.77
CA SER A 207 11.04 -9.87 9.15
C SER A 207 9.58 -9.41 9.28
N TYR A 208 9.25 -8.25 8.70
CA TYR A 208 7.90 -7.73 8.67
C TYR A 208 6.92 -8.71 8.00
N LEU A 209 7.21 -9.13 6.76
CA LEU A 209 6.33 -10.03 6.02
C LEU A 209 6.18 -11.39 6.73
N SER A 210 7.28 -11.94 7.25
CA SER A 210 7.28 -13.20 8.00
C SER A 210 6.38 -13.12 9.24
N ARG A 211 6.50 -12.05 10.04
CA ARG A 211 5.67 -11.84 11.25
C ARG A 211 4.19 -11.64 10.94
N PHE A 212 3.83 -11.14 9.74
CA PHE A 212 2.44 -11.09 9.27
C PHE A 212 1.96 -12.39 8.62
N GLY A 213 2.76 -13.45 8.69
CA GLY A 213 2.39 -14.81 8.31
C GLY A 213 2.63 -15.10 6.83
N TRP A 214 3.75 -14.61 6.27
CA TRP A 214 4.24 -15.07 4.98
C TRP A 214 4.45 -16.58 4.98
N ARG A 215 4.10 -17.22 3.89
CA ARG A 215 4.24 -18.66 3.69
C ARG A 215 5.14 -18.92 2.49
N ALA A 216 6.32 -19.49 2.72
CA ALA A 216 7.38 -19.65 1.73
C ALA A 216 6.94 -20.39 0.45
N THR A 217 6.08 -21.40 0.59
CA THR A 217 5.64 -22.26 -0.52
C THR A 217 4.30 -21.87 -1.12
N GLU A 218 3.61 -20.86 -0.56
CA GLU A 218 2.30 -20.42 -1.03
C GLU A 218 2.47 -19.30 -2.06
N PRO A 219 1.80 -19.38 -3.23
CA PRO A 219 1.88 -18.31 -4.21
C PRO A 219 1.21 -17.02 -3.69
N VAL A 220 1.56 -15.88 -4.30
CA VAL A 220 0.87 -14.60 -4.03
C VAL A 220 -0.46 -14.57 -4.76
N TYR A 221 -0.45 -14.91 -6.03
CA TYR A 221 -1.65 -15.00 -6.87
C TYR A 221 -1.48 -16.06 -7.98
N THR A 222 -2.60 -16.47 -8.53
CA THR A 222 -2.66 -17.21 -9.80
C THR A 222 -3.71 -16.57 -10.71
N GLU A 223 -3.35 -16.29 -11.95
CA GLU A 223 -4.30 -15.86 -12.97
C GLU A 223 -5.14 -17.05 -13.44
N ILE A 224 -6.46 -16.82 -13.59
CA ILE A 224 -7.44 -17.87 -13.82
C ILE A 224 -8.37 -17.56 -14.96
N ILE A 225 -8.98 -18.62 -15.49
CA ILE A 225 -10.11 -18.57 -16.42
C ILE A 225 -11.38 -18.94 -15.64
N LEU A 226 -12.39 -18.11 -15.78
CA LEU A 226 -13.73 -18.34 -15.24
C LEU A 226 -14.62 -19.00 -16.31
N PRO A 227 -15.46 -19.99 -15.95
CA PRO A 227 -16.35 -20.64 -16.90
C PRO A 227 -17.46 -19.69 -17.39
N LYS A 228 -18.09 -20.02 -18.50
CA LYS A 228 -19.28 -19.32 -18.98
C LYS A 228 -20.40 -19.41 -17.93
N GLY A 229 -21.07 -18.29 -17.65
CA GLY A 229 -22.14 -18.24 -16.65
C GLY A 229 -21.68 -18.19 -15.20
N PHE A 230 -20.39 -17.94 -14.96
CA PHE A 230 -19.84 -17.84 -13.61
C PHE A 230 -20.55 -16.79 -12.76
N ASP A 231 -20.83 -17.11 -11.51
CA ASP A 231 -21.37 -16.13 -10.53
C ASP A 231 -20.26 -15.20 -10.03
N TYR A 232 -20.18 -14.02 -10.62
CA TYR A 232 -19.24 -12.97 -10.20
C TYR A 232 -19.49 -12.45 -8.78
N GLY A 233 -20.66 -12.76 -8.17
CA GLY A 233 -20.93 -12.47 -6.77
C GLY A 233 -19.98 -13.13 -5.81
N LEU A 234 -19.33 -14.23 -6.22
CA LEU A 234 -18.29 -14.93 -5.45
C LEU A 234 -16.99 -14.13 -5.28
N SER A 235 -16.84 -12.99 -5.96
CA SER A 235 -15.79 -12.00 -5.70
C SER A 235 -16.16 -11.12 -4.47
N ASP A 236 -16.60 -11.78 -3.40
CA ASP A 236 -17.11 -11.19 -2.16
C ASP A 236 -16.03 -11.03 -1.06
N GLY A 237 -14.81 -11.46 -1.35
CA GLY A 237 -13.70 -11.48 -0.40
C GLY A 237 -13.65 -12.74 0.49
N THR A 238 -14.60 -13.65 0.32
CA THR A 238 -14.62 -14.93 1.06
C THR A 238 -13.51 -15.85 0.53
N LYS A 239 -12.79 -16.48 1.43
CA LYS A 239 -11.83 -17.53 1.13
C LYS A 239 -12.54 -18.83 0.81
N ARG A 240 -12.09 -19.50 -0.23
CA ARG A 240 -12.50 -20.85 -0.61
C ARG A 240 -11.28 -21.66 -1.01
N SER A 241 -11.30 -22.97 -0.77
CA SER A 241 -10.21 -23.84 -1.21
C SER A 241 -10.11 -23.88 -2.73
N ILE A 242 -8.92 -24.14 -3.26
CA ILE A 242 -8.72 -24.35 -4.70
C ILE A 242 -9.59 -25.51 -5.21
N ALA A 243 -9.78 -26.55 -4.39
CA ALA A 243 -10.72 -27.63 -4.73
C ALA A 243 -12.15 -27.09 -4.97
N SER A 244 -12.63 -26.20 -4.10
CA SER A 244 -13.95 -25.56 -4.25
C SER A 244 -14.01 -24.67 -5.50
N TRP A 245 -12.96 -23.89 -5.78
CA TRP A 245 -12.88 -23.10 -7.02
C TRP A 245 -12.86 -23.98 -8.27
N SER A 246 -12.11 -25.08 -8.22
CA SER A 246 -12.05 -26.06 -9.31
C SER A 246 -13.40 -26.72 -9.58
N ALA A 247 -14.14 -27.09 -8.54
CA ALA A 247 -15.51 -27.64 -8.65
C ALA A 247 -16.48 -26.64 -9.30
N LEU A 248 -16.24 -25.33 -9.15
CA LEU A 248 -16.98 -24.26 -9.85
C LEU A 248 -16.50 -24.04 -11.29
N GLY A 249 -15.59 -24.87 -11.82
CA GLY A 249 -15.06 -24.77 -13.17
C GLY A 249 -13.94 -23.75 -13.36
N VAL A 250 -13.41 -23.19 -12.27
CA VAL A 250 -12.26 -22.25 -12.31
C VAL A 250 -10.98 -23.03 -12.66
N ARG A 251 -10.19 -22.52 -13.59
CA ARG A 251 -8.95 -23.15 -14.06
C ARG A 251 -7.81 -22.13 -14.07
N ALA A 252 -6.58 -22.58 -13.87
CA ALA A 252 -5.41 -21.75 -14.10
C ALA A 252 -5.31 -21.32 -15.57
N VAL A 253 -4.85 -20.09 -15.83
CA VAL A 253 -4.81 -19.52 -17.21
C VAL A 253 -3.88 -20.29 -18.12
N ASN A 254 -2.84 -20.93 -17.58
CA ASN A 254 -1.91 -21.78 -18.33
C ASN A 254 -2.46 -23.17 -18.67
N GLY A 255 -3.71 -23.46 -18.30
CA GLY A 255 -4.38 -24.75 -18.55
C GLY A 255 -3.87 -25.91 -17.70
N GLN A 256 -2.91 -25.72 -16.83
CA GLN A 256 -2.39 -26.76 -15.96
C GLN A 256 -3.40 -27.16 -14.87
N ALA A 257 -3.45 -28.43 -14.55
CA ALA A 257 -4.19 -28.91 -13.40
C ALA A 257 -3.54 -28.43 -12.09
N TRP A 258 -4.37 -28.21 -11.10
CA TRP A 258 -3.88 -27.90 -9.75
C TRP A 258 -3.15 -29.13 -9.17
N SER A 259 -2.01 -28.92 -8.53
CA SER A 259 -1.36 -30.00 -7.78
C SER A 259 -2.21 -30.41 -6.57
N ASN A 260 -2.03 -31.63 -6.09
CA ASN A 260 -2.77 -32.13 -4.93
C ASN A 260 -2.61 -31.21 -3.71
N ASP A 261 -1.41 -30.73 -3.45
CA ASP A 261 -1.15 -29.84 -2.33
C ASP A 261 -1.83 -28.47 -2.52
N ALA A 262 -1.88 -27.98 -3.75
CA ALA A 262 -2.54 -26.70 -4.06
C ALA A 262 -4.05 -26.77 -3.83
N LEU A 263 -4.70 -27.94 -3.94
CA LEU A 263 -6.16 -28.09 -3.77
C LEU A 263 -6.63 -27.66 -2.37
N PHE A 264 -5.78 -27.73 -1.36
CA PHE A 264 -6.09 -27.33 0.01
C PHE A 264 -5.80 -25.87 0.32
N LEU A 265 -5.10 -25.16 -0.56
CA LEU A 265 -4.86 -23.73 -0.37
C LEU A 265 -6.16 -22.93 -0.47
N GLU A 266 -6.28 -21.94 0.39
CA GLU A 266 -7.41 -21.02 0.40
C GLU A 266 -7.10 -19.75 -0.37
N ALA A 267 -7.98 -19.37 -1.27
CA ALA A 267 -7.84 -18.18 -2.10
C ALA A 267 -9.14 -17.37 -2.19
N LYS A 268 -8.99 -16.08 -2.45
CA LYS A 268 -10.08 -15.14 -2.75
C LYS A 268 -10.09 -14.83 -4.24
N LEU A 269 -11.27 -14.68 -4.80
CA LEU A 269 -11.42 -14.19 -6.18
C LEU A 269 -11.23 -12.68 -6.24
N LEU A 270 -10.30 -12.23 -7.07
CA LEU A 270 -10.03 -10.83 -7.37
C LEU A 270 -10.33 -10.52 -8.85
N LEU A 271 -11.21 -9.55 -9.09
CA LEU A 271 -11.62 -9.07 -10.41
C LEU A 271 -11.32 -7.56 -10.53
N PRO A 272 -10.07 -7.15 -10.76
CA PRO A 272 -9.68 -5.74 -10.70
C PRO A 272 -10.26 -4.88 -11.83
N ALA A 273 -10.68 -5.51 -12.92
CA ALA A 273 -11.33 -4.86 -14.06
C ALA A 273 -12.63 -5.59 -14.48
N GLY A 274 -13.30 -6.20 -13.49
CA GLY A 274 -14.57 -6.88 -13.68
C GLY A 274 -14.49 -8.11 -14.59
N ALA A 275 -15.63 -8.53 -15.12
CA ALA A 275 -15.78 -9.73 -15.94
C ALA A 275 -14.99 -9.69 -17.24
N LYS A 276 -14.70 -8.50 -17.77
CA LYS A 276 -13.97 -8.31 -19.04
C LYS A 276 -12.45 -8.39 -18.89
N GLY A 277 -11.94 -8.12 -17.68
CA GLY A 277 -10.51 -8.09 -17.40
C GLY A 277 -9.96 -9.42 -16.90
N PRO A 278 -8.67 -9.44 -16.55
CA PRO A 278 -8.03 -10.56 -15.89
C PRO A 278 -8.70 -10.92 -14.57
N ALA A 279 -8.74 -12.20 -14.26
CA ALA A 279 -9.25 -12.75 -13.01
C ALA A 279 -8.13 -13.46 -12.26
N PHE A 280 -8.10 -13.31 -10.96
CA PHE A 280 -7.04 -13.88 -10.12
C PHE A 280 -7.63 -14.58 -8.90
N LEU A 281 -7.02 -15.68 -8.52
CA LEU A 281 -7.09 -16.20 -7.15
C LEU A 281 -5.91 -15.62 -6.38
N THR A 282 -6.20 -14.94 -5.26
CA THR A 282 -5.19 -14.34 -4.38
C THR A 282 -5.12 -15.12 -3.08
N PHE A 283 -3.91 -15.44 -2.65
CA PHE A 283 -3.62 -16.29 -1.52
C PHE A 283 -3.24 -15.49 -0.26
N LYS A 284 -2.82 -16.17 0.81
CA LYS A 284 -2.42 -15.54 2.07
C LYS A 284 -1.31 -14.50 1.86
N ASN A 285 -0.32 -14.80 1.02
CA ASN A 285 0.81 -13.91 0.76
C ASN A 285 0.39 -12.59 0.10
N PHE A 286 -0.70 -12.57 -0.66
CA PHE A 286 -1.27 -11.32 -1.18
C PHE A 286 -1.81 -10.43 -0.04
N ASP A 287 -2.50 -11.02 0.94
CA ASP A 287 -2.97 -10.31 2.11
C ASP A 287 -1.80 -9.81 2.99
N VAL A 288 -0.69 -10.55 3.04
CA VAL A 288 0.54 -10.16 3.75
C VAL A 288 1.18 -8.94 3.10
N ILE A 289 1.32 -8.92 1.77
CA ILE A 289 1.82 -7.73 1.06
C ILE A 289 0.91 -6.52 1.31
N LYS A 290 -0.40 -6.74 1.42
CA LYS A 290 -1.35 -5.65 1.77
C LYS A 290 -1.18 -5.12 3.21
N LYS A 291 -0.47 -5.81 4.09
CA LYS A 291 -0.07 -5.25 5.40
C LYS A 291 1.03 -4.22 5.24
N TYR A 292 1.91 -4.41 4.26
CA TYR A 292 2.96 -3.44 3.94
C TYR A 292 2.35 -2.15 3.36
N ASN A 293 1.48 -2.30 2.36
CA ASN A 293 0.71 -1.20 1.78
C ASN A 293 -0.70 -1.71 1.44
N ASN A 294 -1.73 -1.14 2.06
CA ASN A 294 -3.12 -1.59 1.92
C ASN A 294 -3.76 -1.20 0.57
N SER A 295 -3.00 -1.33 -0.51
CA SER A 295 -3.47 -1.14 -1.88
C SER A 295 -3.48 -2.46 -2.63
N THR A 296 -4.61 -2.81 -3.25
CA THR A 296 -4.71 -3.98 -4.14
C THR A 296 -3.82 -3.82 -5.38
N ALA A 297 -3.68 -2.59 -5.90
CA ALA A 297 -2.81 -2.29 -7.02
C ALA A 297 -1.35 -2.51 -6.66
N TYR A 298 -0.93 -2.04 -5.46
CA TYR A 298 0.40 -2.27 -4.94
C TYR A 298 0.71 -3.76 -4.81
N ALA A 299 -0.16 -4.52 -4.13
CA ALA A 299 0.08 -5.95 -3.90
C ALA A 299 0.15 -6.74 -5.22
N LEU A 300 -0.72 -6.43 -6.20
CA LEU A 300 -0.64 -7.04 -7.52
C LEU A 300 0.63 -6.60 -8.26
N GLY A 301 1.00 -5.33 -8.19
CA GLY A 301 2.22 -4.79 -8.78
C GLY A 301 3.48 -5.45 -8.26
N ILE A 302 3.61 -5.61 -6.93
CA ILE A 302 4.72 -6.34 -6.31
C ILE A 302 4.81 -7.75 -6.87
N ALA A 303 3.68 -8.48 -6.90
CA ALA A 303 3.66 -9.87 -7.33
C ALA A 303 3.96 -10.04 -8.84
N VAL A 304 3.46 -9.14 -9.68
CA VAL A 304 3.73 -9.15 -11.13
C VAL A 304 5.18 -8.77 -11.42
N LEU A 305 5.74 -7.80 -10.70
CA LEU A 305 7.14 -7.42 -10.84
C LEU A 305 8.09 -8.57 -10.43
N ALA A 306 7.78 -9.26 -9.34
CA ALA A 306 8.53 -10.42 -8.88
C ALA A 306 8.60 -11.52 -9.96
N ARG A 307 7.48 -11.81 -10.63
CA ARG A 307 7.45 -12.72 -11.78
C ARG A 307 8.24 -12.20 -12.97
N GLY A 308 8.19 -10.89 -13.20
CA GLY A 308 8.95 -10.23 -14.27
C GLY A 308 10.46 -10.38 -14.13
N PHE A 309 11.01 -10.41 -12.91
CA PHE A 309 12.43 -10.69 -12.68
C PHE A 309 12.82 -12.11 -13.10
N GLN A 310 11.91 -13.06 -12.99
CA GLN A 310 12.11 -14.46 -13.35
C GLN A 310 11.83 -14.75 -14.84
N ASN A 311 11.62 -13.73 -15.66
CA ASN A 311 11.21 -13.86 -17.06
C ASN A 311 9.92 -14.67 -17.25
N GLN A 312 9.08 -14.75 -16.24
CA GLN A 312 7.78 -15.39 -16.35
C GLN A 312 6.82 -14.46 -17.10
N THR A 313 5.88 -15.07 -17.81
CA THR A 313 4.82 -14.31 -18.50
C THR A 313 4.08 -13.41 -17.51
N GLY A 314 3.85 -12.18 -17.91
CA GLY A 314 3.01 -11.25 -17.17
C GLY A 314 1.55 -11.71 -17.07
N ILE A 315 0.63 -10.78 -16.96
CA ILE A 315 -0.80 -11.07 -17.00
C ILE A 315 -1.16 -11.43 -18.45
N VAL A 316 -1.83 -12.59 -18.62
CA VAL A 316 -2.10 -13.21 -19.94
C VAL A 316 -3.35 -12.62 -20.57
N LYS A 317 -4.43 -12.49 -19.78
CA LYS A 317 -5.67 -11.94 -20.30
C LYS A 317 -5.59 -10.43 -20.46
N ASP A 318 -6.12 -9.93 -21.57
CA ASP A 318 -6.14 -8.50 -21.87
C ASP A 318 -6.96 -7.70 -20.87
N TRP A 319 -6.46 -6.49 -20.58
CA TRP A 319 -7.17 -5.49 -19.81
C TRP A 319 -8.16 -4.72 -20.67
N PRO A 320 -9.30 -4.28 -20.12
CA PRO A 320 -10.25 -3.40 -20.86
C PRO A 320 -9.71 -1.96 -20.91
N ARG A 321 -8.63 -1.74 -21.66
CA ARG A 321 -7.85 -0.47 -21.69
C ARG A 321 -8.67 0.73 -22.20
N GLY A 322 -9.79 0.48 -22.89
CA GLY A 322 -10.71 1.52 -23.34
C GLY A 322 -11.66 2.04 -22.26
N ASP A 323 -11.72 1.38 -21.10
CA ASP A 323 -12.62 1.79 -20.01
C ASP A 323 -12.14 3.09 -19.36
N LYS A 324 -13.00 4.11 -19.38
CA LYS A 324 -12.72 5.39 -18.71
C LYS A 324 -13.08 5.30 -17.23
N GLN A 325 -12.15 5.75 -16.40
CA GLN A 325 -12.35 5.81 -14.95
C GLN A 325 -13.42 6.85 -14.57
N LEU A 326 -14.09 6.58 -13.45
CA LEU A 326 -15.06 7.50 -12.87
C LEU A 326 -14.36 8.59 -12.06
N SER A 327 -14.75 9.84 -12.29
CA SER A 327 -14.41 10.97 -11.41
C SER A 327 -15.10 10.82 -10.04
N LEU A 328 -14.70 11.63 -9.07
CA LEU A 328 -15.38 11.67 -7.76
C LEU A 328 -16.88 12.01 -7.94
N THR A 329 -17.21 12.97 -8.78
CA THR A 329 -18.59 13.36 -9.11
C THR A 329 -19.35 12.20 -9.74
N ASP A 330 -18.77 11.47 -10.68
CA ASP A 330 -19.40 10.30 -11.29
C ASP A 330 -19.74 9.22 -10.27
N LYS A 331 -18.82 8.96 -9.32
CA LYS A 331 -19.05 7.98 -8.26
C LYS A 331 -20.18 8.40 -7.33
N LYS A 332 -20.27 9.69 -6.97
CA LYS A 332 -21.37 10.23 -6.18
C LYS A 332 -22.69 10.12 -6.94
N ASN A 333 -22.74 10.54 -8.21
CA ASN A 333 -23.93 10.42 -9.04
C ASN A 333 -24.40 8.97 -9.17
N MET A 334 -23.46 8.01 -9.27
CA MET A 334 -23.77 6.58 -9.30
C MET A 334 -24.39 6.12 -7.97
N GLN A 335 -23.82 6.53 -6.83
CA GLN A 335 -24.35 6.18 -5.51
C GLN A 335 -25.76 6.76 -5.30
N GLU A 336 -25.99 8.00 -5.68
CA GLU A 336 -27.30 8.65 -5.62
C GLU A 336 -28.34 7.93 -6.49
N ALA A 337 -27.99 7.64 -7.75
CA ALA A 337 -28.89 6.97 -8.69
C ALA A 337 -29.25 5.55 -8.21
N LEU A 338 -28.28 4.79 -7.72
CA LEU A 338 -28.51 3.47 -7.14
C LEU A 338 -29.45 3.55 -5.93
N THR A 339 -29.23 4.49 -5.03
CA THR A 339 -30.06 4.68 -3.83
C THR A 339 -31.49 5.05 -4.20
N ARG A 340 -31.72 5.95 -5.16
CA ARG A 340 -33.05 6.30 -5.68
C ARG A 340 -33.76 5.10 -6.28
N GLN A 341 -33.04 4.17 -6.91
CA GLN A 341 -33.60 2.94 -7.49
C GLN A 341 -33.75 1.80 -6.45
N GLY A 342 -33.58 2.07 -5.15
CA GLY A 342 -33.78 1.09 -4.08
C GLY A 342 -32.50 0.24 -3.75
N TYR A 343 -31.36 0.54 -4.37
CA TYR A 343 -30.07 -0.16 -4.09
C TYR A 343 -29.23 0.68 -3.15
N SER A 344 -29.37 0.50 -1.85
CA SER A 344 -28.64 1.28 -0.83
C SER A 344 -27.14 1.09 -0.93
N THR A 345 -26.40 2.22 -1.06
CA THR A 345 -24.94 2.25 -1.10
C THR A 345 -24.30 2.54 0.26
N GLY A 346 -25.13 2.82 1.28
CA GLY A 346 -24.66 3.19 2.62
C GLY A 346 -24.16 4.63 2.75
N GLY A 347 -24.38 5.47 1.73
CA GLY A 347 -24.02 6.88 1.69
C GLY A 347 -23.53 7.33 0.31
N VAL A 348 -23.40 8.66 0.13
CA VAL A 348 -22.93 9.30 -1.10
C VAL A 348 -21.62 10.02 -0.82
N ASP A 349 -20.56 9.26 -0.68
CA ASP A 349 -19.21 9.77 -0.37
C ASP A 349 -18.23 9.75 -1.57
N GLY A 350 -18.64 9.09 -2.66
CA GLY A 350 -17.82 8.86 -3.84
C GLY A 350 -16.78 7.74 -3.67
N MET A 351 -16.87 6.96 -2.57
CA MET A 351 -16.01 5.80 -2.33
C MET A 351 -16.74 4.51 -2.74
N ILE A 352 -16.21 3.80 -3.71
CA ILE A 352 -16.77 2.50 -4.13
C ILE A 352 -16.26 1.39 -3.20
N GLY A 353 -16.75 1.42 -1.97
CA GLY A 353 -16.48 0.44 -0.92
C GLY A 353 -17.37 -0.81 -1.01
N PRO A 354 -17.32 -1.70 0.01
CA PRO A 354 -18.10 -2.95 0.03
C PRO A 354 -19.60 -2.75 -0.15
N ASN A 355 -20.21 -1.74 0.49
CA ASN A 355 -21.63 -1.44 0.39
C ASN A 355 -22.02 -1.00 -1.03
N SER A 356 -21.28 -0.04 -1.60
CA SER A 356 -21.49 0.41 -2.98
C SER A 356 -21.34 -0.75 -3.97
N ARG A 357 -20.33 -1.62 -3.81
CA ARG A 357 -20.14 -2.80 -4.68
C ARG A 357 -21.31 -3.79 -4.55
N ARG A 358 -21.87 -3.97 -3.36
CA ARG A 358 -23.06 -4.81 -3.15
C ARG A 358 -24.25 -4.25 -3.89
N ALA A 359 -24.52 -2.96 -3.75
CA ALA A 359 -25.59 -2.25 -4.46
C ALA A 359 -25.43 -2.35 -5.99
N ILE A 360 -24.21 -2.12 -6.49
CA ILE A 360 -23.88 -2.26 -7.92
C ILE A 360 -24.18 -3.68 -8.43
N ARG A 361 -23.73 -4.71 -7.72
CA ARG A 361 -24.00 -6.10 -8.09
C ARG A 361 -25.50 -6.43 -8.07
N ALA A 362 -26.26 -5.92 -7.09
CA ALA A 362 -27.70 -6.11 -7.03
C ALA A 362 -28.38 -5.47 -8.26
N TRP A 363 -28.01 -4.24 -8.59
CA TRP A 363 -28.49 -3.56 -9.79
C TRP A 363 -28.11 -4.31 -11.07
N GLN A 364 -26.85 -4.76 -11.17
CA GLN A 364 -26.35 -5.53 -12.32
C GLN A 364 -27.16 -6.83 -12.54
N ARG A 365 -27.47 -7.57 -11.44
CA ARG A 365 -28.31 -8.78 -11.52
C ARG A 365 -29.72 -8.46 -12.01
N ALA A 366 -30.37 -7.44 -11.45
CA ALA A 366 -31.70 -7.02 -11.86
C ALA A 366 -31.77 -6.63 -13.35
N ASN A 367 -30.68 -6.05 -13.86
CA ASN A 367 -30.56 -5.61 -15.25
C ASN A 367 -29.90 -6.65 -16.19
N LYS A 368 -29.74 -7.90 -15.73
CA LYS A 368 -29.22 -9.03 -16.53
C LYS A 368 -27.84 -8.77 -17.15
N VAL A 369 -26.96 -8.06 -16.44
CA VAL A 369 -25.55 -7.86 -16.80
C VAL A 369 -24.66 -8.57 -15.81
N PRO A 370 -23.40 -8.89 -16.18
CA PRO A 370 -22.45 -9.54 -15.27
C PRO A 370 -22.37 -8.78 -13.94
N ALA A 371 -22.72 -9.47 -12.84
CA ALA A 371 -22.80 -8.84 -11.52
C ALA A 371 -21.43 -8.83 -10.82
N ASP A 372 -20.43 -8.21 -11.46
CA ASP A 372 -19.03 -8.19 -11.06
C ASP A 372 -18.67 -7.04 -10.08
N GLY A 373 -19.56 -6.07 -9.92
CA GLY A 373 -19.34 -4.90 -9.08
C GLY A 373 -18.28 -3.93 -9.62
N TYR A 374 -17.83 -4.11 -10.86
CA TYR A 374 -16.89 -3.21 -11.51
C TYR A 374 -17.61 -1.96 -12.01
N VAL A 375 -16.93 -0.81 -11.90
CA VAL A 375 -17.47 0.49 -12.26
C VAL A 375 -16.69 1.14 -13.39
N ASN A 376 -17.42 1.63 -14.40
CA ASN A 376 -16.89 2.42 -15.49
C ASN A 376 -17.94 3.39 -16.03
N LYS A 377 -17.58 4.24 -16.98
CA LYS A 377 -18.51 5.22 -17.58
C LYS A 377 -19.71 4.56 -18.26
N ALA A 378 -19.53 3.40 -18.89
CA ALA A 378 -20.63 2.69 -19.55
C ALA A 378 -21.67 2.17 -18.53
N LEU A 379 -21.21 1.62 -17.41
CA LEU A 379 -22.13 1.21 -16.33
C LEU A 379 -22.86 2.42 -15.72
N LEU A 380 -22.12 3.52 -15.45
CA LEU A 380 -22.71 4.75 -14.93
C LEU A 380 -23.85 5.24 -15.86
N ALA A 381 -23.58 5.35 -17.17
CA ALA A 381 -24.59 5.80 -18.14
C ALA A 381 -25.86 4.93 -18.09
N ARG A 382 -25.72 3.60 -17.95
CA ARG A 382 -26.87 2.69 -17.82
C ARG A 382 -27.65 2.88 -16.52
N ILE A 383 -26.95 3.08 -15.39
CA ILE A 383 -27.60 3.32 -14.08
C ILE A 383 -28.34 4.66 -14.08
N LEU A 384 -27.81 5.67 -14.76
CA LEU A 384 -28.46 6.99 -14.86
C LEU A 384 -29.67 7.01 -15.80
N ALA A 385 -29.72 6.09 -16.76
CA ALA A 385 -30.82 6.00 -17.72
C ALA A 385 -32.08 5.30 -17.18
N GLY A 386 -32.01 4.73 -15.97
CA GLY A 386 -33.15 4.10 -15.32
C GLY A 386 -33.00 2.64 -15.12
#